data_6239a8d1124a4ec04cc98b7ffa34003f
#
_entry.id   6239a8d1124a4ec04cc98b7ffa34003f
#
_cell.length_a   1.000
_cell.length_b   1.000
_cell.length_c   1.000
_cell.angle_alpha   90.00
_cell.angle_beta   90.00
_cell.angle_gamma   90.00
#
_symmetry.space_group_name_H-M   'P 1'
#
loop_
_entity.id
_entity.type
_entity.pdbx_description
1 polymer ?
#
loop_
_entity_poly.entity_id
_entity_poly.type
_entity_poly.pdbx_seq_one_letter_code
_entity_poly.pdbx_strand_id
1 'polypeptide(L)'
;MHLKRSFAVIGGDLRQRFLLRQLRGLGFPAAAYRVPDTEDRAPDLSGCLQGANVLILPMPALSGSGVPLAEILNAAAPDALICGGMLGPAEDALRARGLSYFDYAKDEALLLQNAELTAEAALSLLLERLPGPLAGSRILICGFGRIGKLLARKLKALGADVTVSARKPRDLELAHILGYRRVTTGSFADALAQYDGIVNTVPAPVIGPEQLQCVRRDCALLELASLPGGFCAQAQALPGYCAARGLPGKYAPEAAAAIIRSAIFRELNLEEAR
;
A
#
# COMPACT_ATOMS: atom_id res chain seq x y z
N MET A 1 10.30 -17.59 29.71
CA MET A 1 10.30 -16.20 30.20
C MET A 1 9.99 -15.31 28.98
N HIS A 2 8.72 -14.90 28.80
CA HIS A 2 8.40 -13.98 27.70
C HIS A 2 9.07 -12.65 27.99
N LEU A 3 10.05 -12.27 27.18
CA LEU A 3 10.63 -10.92 27.22
C LEU A 3 9.49 -9.92 27.08
N LYS A 4 9.34 -9.04 28.06
CA LYS A 4 8.31 -8.01 28.09
C LYS A 4 8.58 -7.08 26.90
N ARG A 5 7.75 -7.15 25.85
CA ARG A 5 7.92 -6.31 24.66
C ARG A 5 7.51 -4.88 24.96
N SER A 6 8.36 -3.93 24.56
CA SER A 6 8.13 -2.49 24.64
C SER A 6 8.41 -1.88 23.27
N PHE A 7 7.49 -1.05 22.80
CA PHE A 7 7.48 -0.55 21.43
C PHE A 7 7.81 0.94 21.36
N ALA A 8 8.55 1.33 20.34
CA ALA A 8 8.73 2.73 19.93
C ALA A 8 8.19 2.89 18.49
N VAL A 9 7.19 3.75 18.30
CA VAL A 9 6.60 4.05 17.00
C VAL A 9 7.14 5.39 16.50
N ILE A 10 7.80 5.42 15.35
CA ILE A 10 8.53 6.58 14.85
C ILE A 10 7.97 7.04 13.52
N GLY A 11 7.51 8.28 13.46
CA GLY A 11 7.03 8.94 12.24
C GLY A 11 5.79 8.30 11.62
N GLY A 12 5.63 8.48 10.31
CA GLY A 12 4.57 7.87 9.51
C GLY A 12 3.31 8.70 9.34
N ASP A 13 2.19 8.03 9.18
CA ASP A 13 0.88 8.61 8.95
C ASP A 13 -0.16 8.08 9.97
N LEU A 14 -1.45 8.21 9.66
CA LEU A 14 -2.52 7.74 10.53
C LEU A 14 -2.43 6.25 10.89
N ARG A 15 -1.78 5.43 10.07
CA ARG A 15 -1.55 4.00 10.38
C ARG A 15 -0.73 3.84 11.65
N GLN A 16 0.34 4.62 11.82
CA GLN A 16 1.20 4.58 13.01
C GLN A 16 0.48 5.07 14.25
N ARG A 17 -0.40 6.08 14.13
CA ARG A 17 -1.28 6.52 15.22
C ARG A 17 -2.21 5.40 15.69
N PHE A 18 -2.91 4.74 14.75
CA PHE A 18 -3.81 3.63 15.10
C PHE A 18 -3.02 2.42 15.63
N LEU A 19 -1.85 2.12 15.07
CA LEU A 19 -0.97 1.07 15.57
C LEU A 19 -0.55 1.31 17.01
N LEU A 20 -0.12 2.52 17.35
CA LEU A 20 0.21 2.93 18.71
C LEU A 20 -0.97 2.71 19.66
N ARG A 21 -2.18 3.16 19.26
CA ARG A 21 -3.40 2.96 20.05
C ARG A 21 -3.72 1.49 20.27
N GLN A 22 -3.60 0.66 19.23
CA GLN A 22 -3.82 -0.78 19.30
C GLN A 22 -2.80 -1.48 20.23
N LEU A 23 -1.53 -1.13 20.15
CA LEU A 23 -0.49 -1.67 21.04
C LEU A 23 -0.78 -1.35 22.51
N ARG A 24 -1.10 -0.09 22.80
CA ARG A 24 -1.47 0.37 24.16
C ARG A 24 -2.75 -0.30 24.65
N GLY A 25 -3.76 -0.44 23.79
CA GLY A 25 -5.01 -1.14 24.10
C GLY A 25 -4.84 -2.61 24.44
N LEU A 26 -3.78 -3.25 23.92
CA LEU A 26 -3.38 -4.63 24.25
C LEU A 26 -2.46 -4.70 25.49
N GLY A 27 -2.21 -3.57 26.17
CA GLY A 27 -1.40 -3.51 27.38
C GLY A 27 0.11 -3.49 27.16
N PHE A 28 0.59 -3.28 25.93
CA PHE A 28 2.01 -3.13 25.68
C PHE A 28 2.48 -1.70 25.96
N PRO A 29 3.62 -1.52 26.66
CA PRO A 29 4.30 -0.22 26.71
C PRO A 29 4.64 0.23 25.28
N ALA A 30 4.18 1.41 24.88
CA ALA A 30 4.42 1.95 23.56
C ALA A 30 4.57 3.47 23.60
N ALA A 31 5.74 3.96 23.18
CA ALA A 31 6.05 5.38 23.01
C ALA A 31 5.92 5.81 21.55
N ALA A 32 5.78 7.12 21.31
CA ALA A 32 5.66 7.67 19.96
C ALA A 32 6.56 8.89 19.79
N TYR A 33 7.20 8.98 18.62
CA TYR A 33 7.94 10.16 18.20
C TYR A 33 7.61 10.55 16.77
N ARG A 34 7.23 11.81 16.54
CA ARG A 34 6.77 12.33 15.22
C ARG A 34 5.58 11.59 14.59
N VAL A 35 4.79 10.88 15.38
CA VAL A 35 3.54 10.27 14.92
C VAL A 35 2.46 11.37 14.88
N PRO A 36 1.72 11.55 13.77
CA PRO A 36 0.71 12.61 13.66
C PRO A 36 -0.46 12.39 14.64
N ASP A 37 -1.11 13.48 15.05
CA ASP A 37 -2.32 13.52 15.89
C ASP A 37 -2.25 12.63 17.15
N THR A 38 -1.10 12.59 17.80
CA THR A 38 -0.86 11.81 19.01
C THR A 38 -0.59 12.77 20.16
N GLU A 39 -1.36 12.70 21.26
CA GLU A 39 -1.26 13.60 22.39
C GLU A 39 0.00 13.31 23.25
N ASP A 40 0.25 12.04 23.57
CA ASP A 40 1.36 11.59 24.40
C ASP A 40 2.61 11.26 23.55
N ARG A 41 3.26 12.28 23.00
CA ARG A 41 4.52 12.10 22.26
C ARG A 41 5.71 12.21 23.21
N ALA A 42 6.73 11.40 22.97
CA ALA A 42 8.03 11.62 23.60
C ALA A 42 8.59 12.99 23.14
N PRO A 43 9.27 13.72 24.02
CA PRO A 43 9.81 15.04 23.69
C PRO A 43 10.89 14.97 22.59
N ASP A 44 11.63 13.88 22.56
CA ASP A 44 12.69 13.62 21.62
C ASP A 44 12.79 12.12 21.25
N LEU A 45 13.69 11.79 20.33
CA LEU A 45 13.92 10.41 19.88
C LEU A 45 14.42 9.53 21.02
N SER A 46 15.34 10.04 21.84
CA SER A 46 15.94 9.30 22.95
C SER A 46 14.89 8.85 23.97
N GLY A 47 14.01 9.77 24.37
CA GLY A 47 12.89 9.47 25.26
C GLY A 47 11.91 8.45 24.66
N CYS A 48 11.68 8.51 23.35
CA CYS A 48 10.84 7.52 22.65
C CYS A 48 11.47 6.11 22.67
N LEU A 49 12.78 6.01 22.54
CA LEU A 49 13.50 4.74 22.47
C LEU A 49 13.87 4.16 23.84
N GLN A 50 13.70 4.93 24.92
CA GLN A 50 14.07 4.49 26.25
C GLN A 50 13.32 3.24 26.68
N GLY A 51 14.04 2.13 26.86
CA GLY A 51 13.48 0.83 27.24
C GLY A 51 12.68 0.12 26.14
N ALA A 52 12.65 0.66 24.93
CA ALA A 52 12.03 -0.01 23.79
C ALA A 52 12.95 -1.08 23.19
N ASN A 53 12.43 -2.29 22.98
CA ASN A 53 13.13 -3.38 22.30
C ASN A 53 12.53 -3.73 20.92
N VAL A 54 11.46 -3.03 20.51
CA VAL A 54 10.90 -3.14 19.16
C VAL A 54 10.63 -1.72 18.63
N LEU A 55 11.33 -1.33 17.58
CA LEU A 55 11.19 -0.03 16.93
C LEU A 55 10.37 -0.21 15.66
N ILE A 56 9.32 0.58 15.50
CA ILE A 56 8.42 0.49 14.36
C ILE A 56 8.52 1.76 13.52
N LEU A 57 9.03 1.59 12.30
CA LEU A 57 9.12 2.62 11.27
C LEU A 57 7.96 2.47 10.27
N PRO A 58 7.59 3.53 9.53
CA PRO A 58 6.51 3.47 8.55
C PRO A 58 6.89 2.70 7.26
N MET A 59 6.03 2.79 6.28
CA MET A 59 6.28 2.35 4.89
C MET A 59 6.01 3.52 3.93
N PRO A 60 7.03 4.05 3.25
CA PRO A 60 8.46 3.68 3.28
C PRO A 60 9.15 4.08 4.60
N ALA A 61 10.04 3.21 5.11
CA ALA A 61 10.67 3.41 6.42
C ALA A 61 11.51 4.70 6.49
N LEU A 62 12.38 4.90 5.51
CA LEU A 62 13.37 6.00 5.56
C LEU A 62 12.73 7.36 5.31
N SER A 63 11.95 7.52 4.25
CA SER A 63 11.32 8.80 3.92
C SER A 63 10.12 9.12 4.80
N GLY A 64 9.42 8.10 5.31
CA GLY A 64 8.22 8.28 6.12
C GLY A 64 8.49 8.53 7.60
N SER A 65 9.67 8.15 8.13
CA SER A 65 10.00 8.34 9.55
C SER A 65 10.17 9.83 9.92
N GLY A 66 10.60 10.65 8.98
CA GLY A 66 10.98 12.03 9.24
C GLY A 66 12.20 12.19 10.15
N VAL A 67 12.94 11.07 10.40
CA VAL A 67 14.14 11.00 11.23
C VAL A 67 15.26 10.37 10.40
N PRO A 68 16.47 10.93 10.37
CA PRO A 68 17.60 10.31 9.71
C PRO A 68 17.88 8.91 10.26
N LEU A 69 18.11 7.93 9.38
CA LEU A 69 18.36 6.56 9.79
C LEU A 69 19.53 6.46 10.81
N ALA A 70 20.61 7.21 10.58
CA ALA A 70 21.76 7.22 11.46
C ALA A 70 21.41 7.61 12.91
N GLU A 71 20.49 8.55 13.10
CA GLU A 71 20.03 8.95 14.43
C GLU A 71 19.26 7.81 15.11
N ILE A 72 18.35 7.15 14.37
CA ILE A 72 17.60 6.00 14.88
C ILE A 72 18.56 4.88 15.30
N LEU A 73 19.53 4.54 14.43
CA LEU A 73 20.49 3.49 14.69
C LEU A 73 21.46 3.80 15.83
N ASN A 74 21.80 5.08 16.04
CA ASN A 74 22.67 5.50 17.14
C ASN A 74 21.96 5.43 18.49
N ALA A 75 20.66 5.68 18.51
CA ALA A 75 19.86 5.70 19.72
C ALA A 75 19.20 4.35 20.06
N ALA A 76 19.15 3.41 19.10
CA ALA A 76 18.57 2.09 19.29
C ALA A 76 19.38 1.24 20.27
N ALA A 77 18.71 0.47 21.13
CA ALA A 77 19.36 -0.51 21.98
C ALA A 77 20.01 -1.63 21.12
N PRO A 78 21.14 -2.20 21.55
CA PRO A 78 21.89 -3.20 20.76
C PRO A 78 21.07 -4.46 20.41
N ASP A 79 20.10 -4.81 21.22
CA ASP A 79 19.21 -5.97 21.06
C ASP A 79 17.83 -5.60 20.47
N ALA A 80 17.65 -4.36 20.01
CA ALA A 80 16.39 -3.91 19.44
C ALA A 80 16.11 -4.57 18.08
N LEU A 81 14.83 -4.93 17.87
CA LEU A 81 14.30 -5.32 16.56
C LEU A 81 13.77 -4.08 15.83
N ILE A 82 14.27 -3.82 14.62
CA ILE A 82 13.81 -2.74 13.77
C ILE A 82 12.77 -3.28 12.79
N CYS A 83 11.50 -2.91 12.98
CA CYS A 83 10.41 -3.23 12.04
C CYS A 83 10.14 -2.03 11.13
N GLY A 84 10.07 -2.23 9.82
CA GLY A 84 9.78 -1.14 8.88
C GLY A 84 9.36 -1.69 7.53
N GLY A 85 8.77 -0.85 6.68
CA GLY A 85 8.49 -1.24 5.31
C GLY A 85 9.50 -0.67 4.34
N MET A 86 9.99 -1.50 3.40
CA MET A 86 11.00 -1.13 2.40
C MET A 86 12.37 -0.79 3.05
N LEU A 87 12.85 -1.65 3.91
CA LEU A 87 14.14 -1.51 4.60
C LEU A 87 15.35 -1.83 3.73
N GLY A 88 15.19 -2.31 2.50
CA GLY A 88 16.31 -2.68 1.62
C GLY A 88 17.47 -1.68 1.60
N PRO A 89 17.25 -0.36 1.42
CA PRO A 89 18.32 0.64 1.43
C PRO A 89 19.03 0.81 2.80
N ALA A 90 18.44 0.29 3.88
CA ALA A 90 19.01 0.35 5.24
C ALA A 90 19.72 -0.94 5.65
N GLU A 91 19.61 -2.04 4.90
CA GLU A 91 20.08 -3.37 5.31
C GLU A 91 21.56 -3.39 5.68
N ASP A 92 22.42 -2.77 4.89
CA ASP A 92 23.88 -2.76 5.19
C ASP A 92 24.18 -2.01 6.48
N ALA A 93 23.51 -0.87 6.73
CA ALA A 93 23.70 -0.11 7.95
C ALA A 93 23.18 -0.85 9.20
N LEU A 94 22.06 -1.56 9.08
CA LEU A 94 21.49 -2.39 10.13
C LEU A 94 22.42 -3.56 10.48
N ARG A 95 22.93 -4.27 9.47
CA ARG A 95 23.89 -5.39 9.64
C ARG A 95 25.21 -4.93 10.24
N ALA A 96 25.75 -3.80 9.78
CA ALA A 96 27.01 -3.25 10.32
C ALA A 96 26.92 -2.93 11.82
N ARG A 97 25.69 -2.69 12.33
CA ARG A 97 25.43 -2.45 13.75
C ARG A 97 25.00 -3.70 14.53
N GLY A 98 24.87 -4.84 13.86
CA GLY A 98 24.40 -6.09 14.47
C GLY A 98 22.92 -6.04 14.89
N LEU A 99 22.12 -5.10 14.35
CA LEU A 99 20.71 -4.97 14.68
C LEU A 99 19.87 -5.95 13.88
N SER A 100 18.96 -6.63 14.56
CA SER A 100 17.92 -7.44 13.92
C SER A 100 16.89 -6.53 13.26
N TYR A 101 16.37 -6.95 12.11
CA TYR A 101 15.33 -6.19 11.43
C TYR A 101 14.29 -7.07 10.73
N PHE A 102 13.07 -6.57 10.64
CA PHE A 102 11.96 -7.17 9.93
C PHE A 102 11.38 -6.19 8.91
N ASP A 103 11.57 -6.48 7.62
CA ASP A 103 10.95 -5.72 6.53
C ASP A 103 9.56 -6.26 6.24
N TYR A 104 8.54 -5.68 6.88
CA TYR A 104 7.16 -6.11 6.67
C TYR A 104 6.61 -5.82 5.26
N ALA A 105 7.33 -5.03 4.42
CA ALA A 105 7.00 -4.92 3.00
C ALA A 105 7.35 -6.20 2.20
N LYS A 106 8.02 -7.17 2.82
CA LYS A 106 8.29 -8.50 2.27
C LYS A 106 7.31 -9.56 2.78
N ASP A 107 6.44 -9.24 3.75
CA ASP A 107 5.41 -10.15 4.28
C ASP A 107 4.24 -10.27 3.28
N GLU A 108 4.09 -11.44 2.68
CA GLU A 108 3.08 -11.66 1.64
C GLU A 108 1.65 -11.55 2.17
N ALA A 109 1.39 -11.94 3.41
CA ALA A 109 0.06 -11.83 4.02
C ALA A 109 -0.31 -10.35 4.22
N LEU A 110 0.63 -9.53 4.69
CA LEU A 110 0.44 -8.07 4.77
C LEU A 110 0.18 -7.46 3.40
N LEU A 111 0.97 -7.86 2.38
CA LEU A 111 0.83 -7.33 1.03
C LEU A 111 -0.53 -7.68 0.41
N LEU A 112 -1.05 -8.88 0.64
CA LEU A 112 -2.37 -9.30 0.18
C LEU A 112 -3.49 -8.53 0.87
N GLN A 113 -3.41 -8.37 2.19
CA GLN A 113 -4.41 -7.62 2.96
C GLN A 113 -4.42 -6.13 2.60
N ASN A 114 -3.25 -5.51 2.40
CA ASN A 114 -3.15 -4.15 1.89
C ASN A 114 -3.69 -4.01 0.45
N ALA A 115 -3.51 -5.03 -0.38
CA ALA A 115 -4.09 -5.04 -1.73
C ALA A 115 -5.63 -5.12 -1.69
N GLU A 116 -6.21 -5.83 -0.72
CA GLU A 116 -7.65 -5.87 -0.50
C GLU A 116 -8.20 -4.49 -0.12
N LEU A 117 -7.59 -3.80 0.87
CA LEU A 117 -7.97 -2.43 1.22
C LEU A 117 -7.81 -1.46 0.04
N THR A 118 -6.75 -1.63 -0.76
CA THR A 118 -6.53 -0.83 -1.97
C THR A 118 -7.63 -1.06 -3.01
N ALA A 119 -8.05 -2.31 -3.22
CA ALA A 119 -9.10 -2.66 -4.16
C ALA A 119 -10.46 -2.10 -3.73
N GLU A 120 -10.78 -2.09 -2.43
CA GLU A 120 -12.00 -1.48 -1.89
C GLU A 120 -12.00 0.04 -2.09
N ALA A 121 -10.91 0.70 -1.73
CA ALA A 121 -10.78 2.13 -1.93
C ALA A 121 -10.85 2.52 -3.42
N ALA A 122 -10.25 1.73 -4.31
CA ALA A 122 -10.32 1.94 -5.75
C ALA A 122 -11.75 1.80 -6.28
N LEU A 123 -12.52 0.84 -5.75
CA LEU A 123 -13.93 0.68 -6.08
C LEU A 123 -14.74 1.93 -5.66
N SER A 124 -14.55 2.44 -4.45
CA SER A 124 -15.19 3.68 -3.99
C SER A 124 -14.87 4.86 -4.92
N LEU A 125 -13.60 5.03 -5.27
CA LEU A 125 -13.16 6.09 -6.17
C LEU A 125 -13.73 5.94 -7.59
N LEU A 126 -13.92 4.73 -8.09
CA LEU A 126 -14.58 4.48 -9.38
C LEU A 126 -16.06 4.88 -9.32
N LEU A 127 -16.79 4.47 -8.28
CA LEU A 127 -18.20 4.80 -8.10
C LEU A 127 -18.46 6.31 -8.09
N GLU A 128 -17.52 7.09 -7.55
CA GLU A 128 -17.60 8.55 -7.52
C GLU A 128 -17.31 9.22 -8.88
N ARG A 129 -16.56 8.55 -9.76
CA ARG A 129 -15.99 9.15 -10.99
C ARG A 129 -16.52 8.60 -12.28
N LEU A 130 -17.18 7.44 -12.25
CA LEU A 130 -17.79 6.88 -13.45
C LEU A 130 -18.90 7.79 -13.97
N PRO A 131 -19.02 7.96 -15.30
CA PRO A 131 -20.07 8.79 -15.89
C PRO A 131 -21.48 8.18 -15.76
N GLY A 132 -21.57 6.92 -15.36
CA GLY A 132 -22.81 6.17 -15.22
C GLY A 132 -22.72 5.08 -14.14
N PRO A 133 -23.72 4.20 -14.06
CA PRO A 133 -23.75 3.12 -13.09
C PRO A 133 -22.60 2.14 -13.34
N LEU A 134 -22.05 1.55 -12.27
CA LEU A 134 -20.99 0.55 -12.37
C LEU A 134 -21.46 -0.71 -13.10
N ALA A 135 -22.70 -1.16 -12.87
CA ALA A 135 -23.26 -2.30 -13.57
C ALA A 135 -23.37 -1.98 -15.07
N GLY A 136 -22.74 -2.82 -15.88
CA GLY A 136 -22.64 -2.64 -17.33
C GLY A 136 -21.50 -1.72 -17.80
N SER A 137 -20.83 -0.98 -16.89
CA SER A 137 -19.66 -0.17 -17.26
C SER A 137 -18.49 -1.04 -17.71
N ARG A 138 -17.77 -0.57 -18.73
CA ARG A 138 -16.57 -1.22 -19.25
C ARG A 138 -15.34 -0.71 -18.53
N ILE A 139 -14.68 -1.58 -17.75
CA ILE A 139 -13.52 -1.21 -16.94
C ILE A 139 -12.29 -1.95 -17.42
N LEU A 140 -11.23 -1.20 -17.77
CA LEU A 140 -9.91 -1.75 -18.05
C LEU A 140 -9.06 -1.71 -16.79
N ILE A 141 -8.52 -2.85 -16.39
CA ILE A 141 -7.52 -2.95 -15.33
C ILE A 141 -6.16 -3.22 -15.97
N CYS A 142 -5.25 -2.27 -15.89
CA CYS A 142 -3.87 -2.46 -16.31
C CYS A 142 -3.09 -3.16 -15.20
N GLY A 143 -2.71 -4.41 -15.45
CA GLY A 143 -2.02 -5.28 -14.51
C GLY A 143 -2.92 -6.32 -13.82
N PHE A 144 -2.39 -7.54 -13.66
CA PHE A 144 -3.10 -8.66 -13.00
C PHE A 144 -2.30 -9.21 -11.82
N GLY A 145 -1.73 -8.26 -11.03
CA GLY A 145 -1.09 -8.52 -9.75
C GLY A 145 -2.11 -8.68 -8.60
N ARG A 146 -1.65 -8.56 -7.35
CA ARG A 146 -2.51 -8.66 -6.15
C ARG A 146 -3.71 -7.72 -6.22
N ILE A 147 -3.49 -6.42 -6.42
CA ILE A 147 -4.54 -5.40 -6.50
C ILE A 147 -5.46 -5.67 -7.70
N GLY A 148 -4.89 -5.89 -8.89
CA GLY A 148 -5.67 -6.10 -10.12
C GLY A 148 -6.62 -7.29 -10.03
N LYS A 149 -6.19 -8.41 -9.44
CA LYS A 149 -7.02 -9.61 -9.24
C LYS A 149 -8.18 -9.35 -8.27
N LEU A 150 -7.90 -8.71 -7.14
CA LEU A 150 -8.91 -8.42 -6.12
C LEU A 150 -9.93 -7.40 -6.62
N LEU A 151 -9.48 -6.35 -7.29
CA LEU A 151 -10.36 -5.34 -7.88
C LEU A 151 -11.21 -5.92 -9.01
N ALA A 152 -10.63 -6.74 -9.92
CA ALA A 152 -11.37 -7.39 -11.00
C ALA A 152 -12.52 -8.25 -10.45
N ARG A 153 -12.26 -9.01 -9.38
CA ARG A 153 -13.28 -9.83 -8.70
C ARG A 153 -14.44 -8.98 -8.16
N LYS A 154 -14.12 -7.87 -7.46
CA LYS A 154 -15.13 -6.97 -6.89
C LYS A 154 -15.97 -6.31 -7.98
N LEU A 155 -15.34 -5.76 -9.01
CA LEU A 155 -16.01 -5.10 -10.13
C LEU A 155 -16.94 -6.06 -10.89
N LYS A 156 -16.47 -7.28 -11.18
CA LYS A 156 -17.29 -8.30 -11.85
C LYS A 156 -18.50 -8.71 -11.01
N ALA A 157 -18.31 -8.88 -9.69
CA ALA A 157 -19.39 -9.23 -8.76
C ALA A 157 -20.50 -8.15 -8.72
N LEU A 158 -20.12 -6.89 -8.98
CA LEU A 158 -21.05 -5.74 -9.06
C LEU A 158 -21.58 -5.48 -10.49
N GLY A 159 -21.34 -6.40 -11.43
CA GLY A 159 -21.92 -6.34 -12.76
C GLY A 159 -21.15 -5.51 -13.79
N ALA A 160 -19.91 -5.08 -13.51
CA ALA A 160 -19.07 -4.42 -14.49
C ALA A 160 -18.53 -5.41 -15.55
N ASP A 161 -18.35 -4.92 -16.78
CA ASP A 161 -17.67 -5.63 -17.86
C ASP A 161 -16.15 -5.40 -17.76
N VAL A 162 -15.44 -6.35 -17.15
CA VAL A 162 -14.04 -6.19 -16.79
C VAL A 162 -13.12 -6.73 -17.87
N THR A 163 -12.22 -5.89 -18.35
CA THR A 163 -11.07 -6.26 -19.17
C THR A 163 -9.79 -6.16 -18.37
N VAL A 164 -8.94 -7.17 -18.40
CA VAL A 164 -7.64 -7.21 -17.75
C VAL A 164 -6.53 -7.11 -18.78
N SER A 165 -5.57 -6.23 -18.58
CA SER A 165 -4.35 -6.24 -19.36
C SER A 165 -3.18 -6.85 -18.58
N ALA A 166 -2.42 -7.73 -19.24
CA ALA A 166 -1.23 -8.33 -18.66
C ALA A 166 -0.16 -8.60 -19.73
N ARG A 167 1.10 -8.75 -19.31
CA ARG A 167 2.23 -9.07 -20.21
C ARG A 167 2.46 -10.57 -20.32
N LYS A 168 2.21 -11.31 -19.23
CA LYS A 168 2.53 -12.75 -19.16
C LYS A 168 1.36 -13.57 -19.71
N PRO A 169 1.60 -14.52 -20.65
CA PRO A 169 0.54 -15.38 -21.17
C PRO A 169 -0.25 -16.12 -20.10
N ARG A 170 0.42 -16.60 -19.03
CA ARG A 170 -0.23 -17.28 -17.90
C ARG A 170 -1.26 -16.38 -17.19
N ASP A 171 -0.96 -15.08 -17.08
CA ASP A 171 -1.86 -14.14 -16.38
C ASP A 171 -3.07 -13.82 -17.27
N LEU A 172 -2.88 -13.73 -18.59
CA LEU A 172 -3.95 -13.58 -19.57
C LEU A 172 -4.85 -14.82 -19.59
N GLU A 173 -4.26 -16.01 -19.53
CA GLU A 173 -5.04 -17.27 -19.49
C GLU A 173 -5.83 -17.39 -18.18
N LEU A 174 -5.22 -17.06 -17.04
CA LEU A 174 -5.91 -17.04 -15.77
C LEU A 174 -7.08 -16.03 -15.78
N ALA A 175 -6.87 -14.84 -16.35
CA ALA A 175 -7.94 -13.85 -16.49
C ALA A 175 -9.11 -14.39 -17.32
N HIS A 176 -8.82 -15.13 -18.41
CA HIS A 176 -9.84 -15.78 -19.24
C HIS A 176 -10.62 -16.86 -18.47
N ILE A 177 -9.93 -17.76 -17.77
CA ILE A 177 -10.53 -18.82 -16.95
C ILE A 177 -11.47 -18.23 -15.88
N LEU A 178 -11.09 -17.08 -15.29
CA LEU A 178 -11.91 -16.34 -14.33
C LEU A 178 -13.05 -15.55 -14.98
N GLY A 179 -13.17 -15.61 -16.32
CA GLY A 179 -14.23 -15.00 -17.11
C GLY A 179 -14.11 -13.47 -17.24
N TYR A 180 -12.90 -12.95 -17.29
CA TYR A 180 -12.61 -11.57 -17.69
C TYR A 180 -12.27 -11.50 -19.18
N ARG A 181 -12.57 -10.36 -19.81
CA ARG A 181 -11.94 -10.05 -21.08
C ARG A 181 -10.46 -9.81 -20.86
N ARG A 182 -9.64 -10.13 -21.85
CA ARG A 182 -8.18 -10.04 -21.73
C ARG A 182 -7.56 -9.31 -22.92
N VAL A 183 -6.50 -8.57 -22.67
CA VAL A 183 -5.72 -7.89 -23.70
C VAL A 183 -4.25 -7.85 -23.28
N THR A 184 -3.33 -7.99 -24.26
CA THR A 184 -1.91 -7.83 -23.99
C THR A 184 -1.60 -6.37 -23.68
N THR A 185 -0.83 -6.12 -22.61
CA THR A 185 -0.40 -4.75 -22.25
C THR A 185 0.37 -4.14 -23.42
N GLY A 186 -0.05 -2.94 -23.84
CA GLY A 186 0.50 -2.22 -25.00
C GLY A 186 -0.28 -2.44 -26.30
N SER A 187 -1.18 -3.45 -26.39
CA SER A 187 -1.95 -3.78 -27.61
C SER A 187 -3.39 -3.28 -27.57
N PHE A 188 -3.70 -2.23 -26.79
CA PHE A 188 -5.07 -1.77 -26.58
C PHE A 188 -5.33 -0.33 -27.04
N ALA A 189 -4.39 0.29 -27.79
CA ALA A 189 -4.46 1.70 -28.15
C ALA A 189 -5.82 2.09 -28.78
N ASP A 190 -6.24 1.39 -29.81
CA ASP A 190 -7.48 1.70 -30.54
C ASP A 190 -8.77 1.37 -29.76
N ALA A 191 -8.63 0.59 -28.69
CA ALA A 191 -9.76 0.14 -27.90
C ALA A 191 -10.04 1.02 -26.66
N LEU A 192 -9.19 2.01 -26.36
CA LEU A 192 -9.32 2.80 -25.12
C LEU A 192 -10.60 3.65 -25.07
N ALA A 193 -11.09 4.09 -26.23
CA ALA A 193 -12.34 4.87 -26.32
C ALA A 193 -13.58 4.13 -25.82
N GLN A 194 -13.54 2.80 -25.73
CA GLN A 194 -14.69 2.02 -25.28
C GLN A 194 -14.84 1.93 -23.74
N TYR A 195 -13.79 2.29 -22.96
CA TYR A 195 -13.83 2.13 -21.52
C TYR A 195 -14.41 3.34 -20.81
N ASP A 196 -15.23 3.08 -19.80
CA ASP A 196 -15.79 4.07 -18.89
C ASP A 196 -14.84 4.36 -17.73
N GLY A 197 -14.00 3.38 -17.41
CA GLY A 197 -12.95 3.53 -16.41
C GLY A 197 -11.68 2.74 -16.75
N ILE A 198 -10.53 3.30 -16.45
CA ILE A 198 -9.21 2.67 -16.61
C ILE A 198 -8.47 2.77 -15.29
N VAL A 199 -8.08 1.62 -14.73
CA VAL A 199 -7.35 1.54 -13.46
C VAL A 199 -5.97 0.98 -13.71
N ASN A 200 -4.94 1.76 -13.41
CA ASN A 200 -3.58 1.29 -13.52
C ASN A 200 -3.05 0.76 -12.18
N THR A 201 -2.47 -0.45 -12.21
CA THR A 201 -1.80 -1.09 -11.07
C THR A 201 -0.32 -1.43 -11.37
N VAL A 202 0.18 -1.02 -12.54
CA VAL A 202 1.54 -1.32 -13.02
C VAL A 202 2.47 -0.13 -12.76
N PRO A 203 3.57 -0.29 -12.00
CA PRO A 203 4.51 0.79 -11.70
C PRO A 203 5.53 1.00 -12.86
N ALA A 204 5.04 1.03 -14.09
CA ALA A 204 5.83 1.26 -15.30
C ALA A 204 4.92 1.85 -16.39
N PRO A 205 5.42 2.61 -17.36
CA PRO A 205 4.62 3.21 -18.42
C PRO A 205 3.76 2.18 -19.16
N VAL A 206 2.46 2.43 -19.22
CA VAL A 206 1.44 1.58 -19.87
C VAL A 206 0.61 2.37 -20.87
N ILE A 207 0.22 3.59 -20.51
CA ILE A 207 -0.59 4.48 -21.35
C ILE A 207 0.22 5.75 -21.61
N GLY A 208 0.81 5.81 -22.78
CA GLY A 208 1.59 6.93 -23.27
C GLY A 208 0.72 8.04 -23.88
N PRO A 209 1.35 9.13 -24.40
CA PRO A 209 0.63 10.25 -24.98
C PRO A 209 -0.29 9.87 -26.16
N GLU A 210 0.13 8.96 -27.01
CA GLU A 210 -0.65 8.51 -28.17
C GLU A 210 -1.89 7.73 -27.74
N GLN A 211 -1.72 6.77 -26.81
CA GLN A 211 -2.84 6.00 -26.27
C GLN A 211 -3.81 6.91 -25.49
N LEU A 212 -3.29 7.92 -24.79
CA LEU A 212 -4.13 8.84 -24.03
C LEU A 212 -5.09 9.65 -24.91
N GLN A 213 -4.72 9.97 -26.15
CA GLN A 213 -5.59 10.66 -27.12
C GLN A 213 -6.81 9.83 -27.51
N CYS A 214 -6.73 8.49 -27.39
CA CYS A 214 -7.86 7.59 -27.65
C CYS A 214 -8.80 7.45 -26.44
N VAL A 215 -8.45 7.99 -25.27
CA VAL A 215 -9.28 7.89 -24.07
C VAL A 215 -10.39 8.95 -24.12
N ARG A 216 -11.60 8.54 -23.81
CA ARG A 216 -12.73 9.47 -23.69
C ARG A 216 -12.50 10.49 -22.58
N ARG A 217 -12.96 11.71 -22.79
CA ARG A 217 -12.75 12.81 -21.84
C ARG A 217 -13.44 12.60 -20.49
N ASP A 218 -14.54 11.84 -20.48
CA ASP A 218 -15.33 11.49 -19.29
C ASP A 218 -14.93 10.15 -18.66
N CYS A 219 -13.89 9.48 -19.19
CA CYS A 219 -13.38 8.24 -18.64
C CYS A 219 -12.73 8.45 -17.27
N ALA A 220 -13.11 7.64 -16.29
CA ALA A 220 -12.46 7.63 -14.98
C ALA A 220 -11.05 6.99 -15.07
N LEU A 221 -9.99 7.72 -14.69
CA LEU A 221 -8.60 7.26 -14.75
C LEU A 221 -8.02 7.17 -13.34
N LEU A 222 -7.79 5.97 -12.83
CA LEU A 222 -7.21 5.76 -11.50
C LEU A 222 -5.77 5.26 -11.59
N GLU A 223 -4.83 6.01 -11.00
CA GLU A 223 -3.43 5.62 -10.86
C GLU A 223 -3.19 5.06 -9.46
N LEU A 224 -3.19 3.74 -9.33
CA LEU A 224 -2.94 3.05 -8.05
C LEU A 224 -1.47 2.66 -7.86
N ALA A 225 -0.72 2.60 -8.96
CA ALA A 225 0.66 2.14 -8.91
C ALA A 225 1.59 3.15 -8.22
N SER A 226 2.65 2.62 -7.64
CA SER A 226 3.77 3.42 -7.14
C SER A 226 4.46 4.17 -8.29
N LEU A 227 5.26 5.18 -7.96
CA LEU A 227 6.05 5.90 -8.96
C LEU A 227 6.96 4.93 -9.74
N PRO A 228 7.15 5.19 -11.04
CA PRO A 228 6.69 6.35 -11.82
C PRO A 228 5.19 6.34 -12.16
N GLY A 229 4.48 5.23 -12.00
CA GLY A 229 3.10 5.04 -12.45
C GLY A 229 3.02 4.53 -13.88
N GLY A 230 1.80 4.35 -14.39
CA GLY A 230 1.55 3.80 -15.72
C GLY A 230 0.98 4.80 -16.72
N PHE A 231 0.36 5.87 -16.25
CA PHE A 231 -0.11 6.95 -17.14
C PHE A 231 1.00 7.97 -17.41
N CYS A 232 1.06 8.49 -18.62
CA CYS A 232 1.93 9.62 -18.95
C CYS A 232 1.51 10.90 -18.20
N ALA A 233 2.42 11.88 -18.11
CA ALA A 233 2.18 13.12 -17.35
C ALA A 233 0.95 13.91 -17.84
N GLN A 234 0.66 13.87 -19.13
CA GLN A 234 -0.50 14.54 -19.74
C GLN A 234 -1.85 14.04 -19.20
N ALA A 235 -1.90 12.81 -18.68
CA ALA A 235 -3.12 12.27 -18.07
C ALA A 235 -3.61 13.11 -16.88
N GLN A 236 -2.70 13.77 -16.15
CA GLN A 236 -3.03 14.60 -15.00
C GLN A 236 -3.90 15.82 -15.35
N ALA A 237 -3.92 16.24 -16.62
CA ALA A 237 -4.77 17.32 -17.10
C ALA A 237 -6.20 16.88 -17.44
N LEU A 238 -6.48 15.57 -17.45
CA LEU A 238 -7.82 15.05 -17.73
C LEU A 238 -8.72 15.13 -16.50
N PRO A 239 -9.99 15.56 -16.65
CA PRO A 239 -10.91 15.70 -15.51
C PRO A 239 -11.15 14.40 -14.73
N GLY A 240 -11.10 13.26 -15.43
CA GLY A 240 -11.28 11.92 -14.84
C GLY A 240 -10.07 11.36 -14.12
N TYR A 241 -8.90 12.03 -14.18
CA TYR A 241 -7.66 11.50 -13.58
C TYR A 241 -7.63 11.64 -12.05
N CYS A 242 -7.20 10.58 -11.39
CA CYS A 242 -6.99 10.54 -9.96
C CYS A 242 -5.71 9.77 -9.61
N ALA A 243 -4.74 10.45 -9.01
CA ALA A 243 -3.56 9.82 -8.42
C ALA A 243 -3.93 9.20 -7.06
N ALA A 244 -4.28 7.94 -7.06
CA ALA A 244 -4.84 7.22 -5.91
C ALA A 244 -3.79 6.31 -5.23
N ARG A 245 -2.65 6.88 -4.85
CA ARG A 245 -1.57 6.16 -4.17
C ARG A 245 -1.75 6.15 -2.66
N GLY A 246 -1.27 5.08 -2.00
CA GLY A 246 -1.28 4.97 -0.54
C GLY A 246 -2.68 4.85 0.05
N LEU A 247 -3.62 4.29 -0.67
CA LEU A 247 -5.04 4.17 -0.29
C LEU A 247 -5.26 3.50 1.08
N PRO A 248 -4.56 2.41 1.48
CA PRO A 248 -4.80 1.81 2.79
C PRO A 248 -4.65 2.79 3.95
N GLY A 249 -3.62 3.66 3.92
CA GLY A 249 -3.40 4.67 4.94
C GLY A 249 -4.41 5.84 4.93
N LYS A 250 -5.03 6.09 3.79
CA LYS A 250 -6.01 7.18 3.61
C LYS A 250 -7.45 6.70 3.80
N TYR A 251 -7.77 5.53 3.28
CA TYR A 251 -9.13 4.99 3.24
C TYR A 251 -9.50 4.22 4.50
N ALA A 252 -8.59 3.34 4.98
CA ALA A 252 -8.81 2.47 6.13
C ALA A 252 -7.56 2.39 7.03
N PRO A 253 -7.10 3.52 7.61
CA PRO A 253 -5.83 3.57 8.36
C PRO A 253 -5.83 2.65 9.59
N GLU A 254 -6.96 2.47 10.26
CA GLU A 254 -7.07 1.58 11.42
C GLU A 254 -6.94 0.11 11.04
N ALA A 255 -7.60 -0.33 9.96
CA ALA A 255 -7.46 -1.68 9.43
C ALA A 255 -6.03 -1.93 8.92
N ALA A 256 -5.45 -0.94 8.21
CA ALA A 256 -4.06 -1.03 7.74
C ALA A 256 -3.06 -1.10 8.92
N ALA A 257 -3.32 -0.42 10.02
CA ALA A 257 -2.54 -0.52 11.25
C ALA A 257 -2.63 -1.93 11.86
N ALA A 258 -3.83 -2.52 11.92
CA ALA A 258 -4.03 -3.88 12.40
C ALA A 258 -3.25 -4.90 11.56
N ILE A 259 -3.23 -4.73 10.24
CA ILE A 259 -2.44 -5.57 9.32
C ILE A 259 -0.93 -5.49 9.63
N ILE A 260 -0.41 -4.28 9.86
CA ILE A 260 1.01 -4.08 10.25
C ILE A 260 1.28 -4.73 11.60
N ARG A 261 0.40 -4.53 12.59
CA ARG A 261 0.52 -5.16 13.91
C ARG A 261 0.58 -6.69 13.79
N SER A 262 -0.35 -7.29 13.03
CA SER A 262 -0.39 -8.74 12.84
C SER A 262 0.89 -9.28 12.21
N ALA A 263 1.48 -8.57 11.24
CA ALA A 263 2.76 -8.96 10.65
C ALA A 263 3.89 -8.92 11.69
N ILE A 264 3.98 -7.86 12.49
CA ILE A 264 4.98 -7.70 13.55
C ILE A 264 4.77 -8.76 14.64
N PHE A 265 3.54 -9.06 15.02
CA PHE A 265 3.23 -10.06 16.05
C PHE A 265 3.61 -11.47 15.60
N ARG A 266 3.39 -11.82 14.32
CA ARG A 266 3.89 -13.09 13.77
C ARG A 266 5.40 -13.19 13.85
N GLU A 267 6.14 -12.13 13.48
CA GLU A 267 7.60 -12.09 13.58
C GLU A 267 8.10 -12.27 15.03
N LEU A 268 7.38 -11.67 15.98
CA LEU A 268 7.71 -11.73 17.40
C LEU A 268 7.19 -12.99 18.10
N ASN A 269 6.45 -13.87 17.40
CA ASN A 269 5.72 -15.02 17.98
C ASN A 269 4.79 -14.60 19.14
N LEU A 270 4.13 -13.46 19.00
CA LEU A 270 3.11 -12.99 19.95
C LEU A 270 1.74 -13.45 19.47
N GLU A 271 0.91 -13.95 20.43
CA GLU A 271 -0.48 -14.28 20.14
C GLU A 271 -1.30 -13.00 19.97
N GLU A 272 -2.15 -12.97 18.95
CA GLU A 272 -3.19 -11.95 18.85
C GLU A 272 -4.26 -12.25 19.91
N ALA A 273 -4.51 -11.34 20.83
CA ALA A 273 -5.66 -11.41 21.70
C ALA A 273 -6.93 -11.48 20.81
N ARG A 274 -7.71 -12.55 20.94
CA ARG A 274 -8.97 -12.77 20.23
C ARG A 274 -10.05 -11.79 20.66
#